data_70bc07b6429a03ee916634e2de0b7b08
#
_entry.id   70bc07b6429a03ee916634e2de0b7b08
#
_cell.length_a   1.000
_cell.length_b   1.000
_cell.length_c   1.000
_cell.angle_alpha   90.00
_cell.angle_beta   90.00
_cell.angle_gamma   90.00
#
_symmetry.space_group_name_H-M   'P 1'
#
loop_
_entity.id
_entity.type
_entity.pdbx_description
1 polymer ?
#
loop_
_entity_poly.entity_id
_entity_poly.type
_entity_poly.pdbx_seq_one_letter_code
_entity_poly.pdbx_strand_id
1 'polypeptide(L)'
;MNFPMRLLVTFVFISTIPTTVQAQEIKYNHNSITLAEINSKVRFKVYAPQQIPNNWTLEIKTYPWGEKEDITYFRLHYMDSKDEHLLVGIEQRKETSNQEEVHPHAKQVDINGYKGYFEEWGNNGELDKKGELVTGGLLRWTQNGTYIQMHSSRVPKDKMLEIARSMTSIQ
;
A
#
# COMPACT_ATOMS: atom_id res chain seq x y z
N MET A 1 -38.24 48.01 43.29
CA MET A 1 -38.73 46.65 42.96
C MET A 1 -37.70 46.05 41.96
N ASN A 2 -36.71 45.31 42.53
CA ASN A 2 -35.57 44.75 41.73
C ASN A 2 -35.89 43.29 41.40
N PHE A 3 -36.06 43.01 40.12
CA PHE A 3 -36.17 41.64 39.60
C PHE A 3 -34.76 41.02 39.40
N PRO A 4 -34.44 39.88 39.92
CA PRO A 4 -33.18 39.20 39.65
C PRO A 4 -33.27 38.49 38.27
N MET A 5 -32.39 38.86 37.36
CA MET A 5 -32.18 38.20 36.08
C MET A 5 -31.51 36.82 36.27
N ARG A 6 -32.29 35.77 36.09
CA ARG A 6 -31.76 34.37 36.16
C ARG A 6 -31.03 34.06 34.87
N LEU A 7 -29.71 33.93 34.95
CA LEU A 7 -28.85 33.46 33.85
C LEU A 7 -29.06 31.97 33.66
N LEU A 8 -29.67 31.57 32.54
CA LEU A 8 -29.85 30.18 32.16
C LEU A 8 -28.57 29.71 31.43
N VAL A 9 -27.72 28.92 32.09
CA VAL A 9 -26.54 28.33 31.46
C VAL A 9 -26.96 26.99 30.84
N THR A 10 -27.04 26.97 29.51
CA THR A 10 -27.33 25.74 28.75
C THR A 10 -26.02 24.99 28.51
N PHE A 11 -25.86 23.85 29.15
CA PHE A 11 -24.76 22.94 28.87
C PHE A 11 -25.05 22.12 27.60
N VAL A 12 -24.29 22.38 26.52
CA VAL A 12 -24.31 21.54 25.32
C VAL A 12 -23.35 20.37 25.55
N PHE A 13 -23.89 19.18 25.74
CA PHE A 13 -23.09 17.94 25.72
C PHE A 13 -22.76 17.56 24.27
N ILE A 14 -21.52 17.78 23.87
CA ILE A 14 -20.99 17.26 22.60
C ILE A 14 -20.61 15.79 22.85
N SER A 15 -21.48 14.87 22.46
CA SER A 15 -21.17 13.45 22.44
C SER A 15 -20.25 13.15 21.24
N THR A 16 -18.96 12.94 21.50
CA THR A 16 -18.03 12.41 20.51
C THR A 16 -18.33 10.92 20.31
N ILE A 17 -18.95 10.58 19.18
CA ILE A 17 -19.13 9.18 18.78
C ILE A 17 -17.76 8.68 18.29
N PRO A 18 -17.16 7.67 18.93
CA PRO A 18 -15.93 7.09 18.41
C PRO A 18 -16.22 6.42 17.04
N THR A 19 -15.66 6.95 15.97
CA THR A 19 -15.63 6.27 14.68
C THR A 19 -14.67 5.08 14.79
N THR A 20 -15.21 3.88 14.97
CA THR A 20 -14.43 2.64 14.82
C THR A 20 -14.04 2.52 13.33
N VAL A 21 -12.77 2.76 13.03
CA VAL A 21 -12.20 2.38 11.73
C VAL A 21 -12.15 0.86 11.71
N GLN A 22 -13.08 0.26 11.00
CA GLN A 22 -13.10 -1.18 10.79
C GLN A 22 -11.95 -1.52 9.84
N ALA A 23 -10.99 -2.32 10.30
CA ALA A 23 -9.91 -2.81 9.45
C ALA A 23 -10.52 -3.59 8.28
N GLN A 24 -10.08 -3.26 7.07
CA GLN A 24 -10.57 -3.92 5.87
C GLN A 24 -10.11 -5.39 5.89
N GLU A 25 -11.05 -6.32 5.70
CA GLU A 25 -10.75 -7.74 5.62
C GLU A 25 -9.95 -8.02 4.33
N ILE A 26 -8.77 -8.63 4.48
CA ILE A 26 -7.90 -8.99 3.37
C ILE A 26 -8.38 -10.31 2.76
N LYS A 27 -8.76 -10.27 1.49
CA LYS A 27 -9.11 -11.48 0.72
C LYS A 27 -7.86 -12.10 0.15
N TYR A 28 -7.38 -13.16 0.76
CA TYR A 28 -6.23 -13.91 0.24
C TYR A 28 -6.66 -14.84 -0.90
N ASN A 29 -5.81 -14.97 -1.91
CA ASN A 29 -5.88 -16.05 -2.88
C ASN A 29 -5.63 -17.39 -2.15
N HIS A 30 -6.29 -18.46 -2.57
CA HIS A 30 -6.46 -19.73 -1.84
C HIS A 30 -5.18 -20.47 -1.45
N ASN A 31 -4.02 -20.19 -2.01
CA ASN A 31 -2.73 -20.78 -1.65
C ASN A 31 -1.72 -19.80 -1.08
N SER A 32 -2.13 -18.58 -0.76
CA SER A 32 -1.21 -17.59 -0.24
C SER A 32 -0.92 -17.80 1.24
N ILE A 33 0.34 -17.55 1.65
CA ILE A 33 0.64 -17.31 3.05
C ILE A 33 0.07 -15.96 3.47
N THR A 34 -0.12 -15.75 4.76
CA THR A 34 -0.67 -14.50 5.30
C THR A 34 0.39 -13.45 5.58
N LEU A 35 -0.01 -12.19 5.73
CA LEU A 35 0.89 -11.11 6.17
C LEU A 35 1.46 -11.36 7.57
N ALA A 36 0.71 -11.98 8.48
CA ALA A 36 1.21 -12.35 9.80
C ALA A 36 2.30 -13.43 9.72
N GLU A 37 2.13 -14.43 8.85
CA GLU A 37 3.13 -15.46 8.63
C GLU A 37 4.41 -14.89 8.02
N ILE A 38 4.33 -14.01 6.99
CA ILE A 38 5.52 -13.40 6.42
C ILE A 38 6.23 -12.49 7.43
N ASN A 39 5.48 -11.72 8.23
CA ASN A 39 6.04 -10.84 9.27
C ASN A 39 6.83 -11.63 10.33
N SER A 40 6.44 -12.86 10.64
CA SER A 40 7.16 -13.72 11.59
C SER A 40 8.45 -14.34 11.02
N LYS A 41 8.63 -14.35 9.69
CA LYS A 41 9.72 -15.05 9.00
C LYS A 41 10.82 -14.14 8.46
N VAL A 42 10.53 -12.86 8.24
CA VAL A 42 11.52 -11.91 7.71
C VAL A 42 12.15 -11.07 8.82
N ARG A 43 13.37 -10.56 8.59
CA ARG A 43 14.13 -9.77 9.57
C ARG A 43 14.11 -8.27 9.26
N PHE A 44 13.02 -7.80 8.64
CA PHE A 44 12.77 -6.39 8.34
C PHE A 44 11.28 -6.10 8.53
N LYS A 45 10.92 -4.83 8.66
CA LYS A 45 9.51 -4.45 8.86
C LYS A 45 8.68 -4.73 7.62
N VAL A 46 7.56 -5.43 7.81
CA VAL A 46 6.58 -5.71 6.75
C VAL A 46 5.56 -4.59 6.73
N TYR A 47 5.25 -4.11 5.54
CA TYR A 47 4.24 -3.08 5.30
C TYR A 47 3.12 -3.62 4.41
N ALA A 48 1.89 -3.22 4.68
CA ALA A 48 0.76 -3.52 3.81
C ALA A 48 -0.14 -2.28 3.66
N PRO A 49 -0.69 -2.04 2.46
CA PRO A 49 -1.61 -0.96 2.23
C PRO A 49 -2.93 -1.20 2.96
N GLN A 50 -3.47 -0.12 3.54
CA GLN A 50 -4.77 -0.13 4.23
C GLN A 50 -5.94 0.26 3.29
N GLN A 51 -5.62 0.79 2.12
CA GLN A 51 -6.61 1.25 1.15
C GLN A 51 -6.45 0.50 -0.18
N ILE A 52 -7.05 -0.68 -0.23
CA ILE A 52 -7.11 -1.52 -1.44
C ILE A 52 -8.60 -1.70 -1.81
N PRO A 53 -8.96 -1.67 -3.10
CA PRO A 53 -10.33 -1.98 -3.51
C PRO A 53 -10.81 -3.35 -3.02
N ASN A 54 -12.04 -3.43 -2.50
CA ASN A 54 -12.60 -4.63 -1.87
C ASN A 54 -12.74 -5.84 -2.81
N ASN A 55 -12.64 -5.60 -4.12
CA ASN A 55 -12.73 -6.65 -5.12
C ASN A 55 -11.36 -7.18 -5.58
N TRP A 56 -10.26 -6.74 -4.96
CA TRP A 56 -8.94 -7.29 -5.22
C TRP A 56 -8.63 -8.43 -4.25
N THR A 57 -7.84 -9.39 -4.72
CA THR A 57 -7.30 -10.49 -3.90
C THR A 57 -5.80 -10.32 -3.70
N LEU A 58 -5.25 -10.91 -2.65
CA LEU A 58 -3.83 -10.85 -2.32
C LEU A 58 -3.20 -12.24 -2.42
N GLU A 59 -2.16 -12.36 -3.22
CA GLU A 59 -1.23 -13.47 -3.22
C GLU A 59 0.14 -13.00 -2.73
N ILE A 60 0.76 -13.70 -1.77
CA ILE A 60 2.11 -13.40 -1.30
C ILE A 60 3.08 -14.44 -1.87
N LYS A 61 4.08 -13.98 -2.59
CA LYS A 61 5.16 -14.81 -3.13
C LYS A 61 6.47 -14.54 -2.40
N THR A 62 7.14 -15.61 -1.96
CA THR A 62 8.40 -15.55 -1.20
C THR A 62 9.58 -15.94 -2.08
N TYR A 63 10.74 -15.39 -1.76
CA TYR A 63 11.98 -15.65 -2.49
C TYR A 63 13.18 -15.85 -1.56
N PRO A 64 14.11 -16.78 -1.87
CA PRO A 64 14.10 -17.63 -3.06
C PRO A 64 12.84 -18.49 -3.18
N TRP A 65 12.47 -18.84 -4.40
CA TRP A 65 11.24 -19.61 -4.67
C TRP A 65 11.25 -20.96 -3.97
N GLY A 66 10.21 -21.24 -3.21
CA GLY A 66 10.07 -22.47 -2.45
C GLY A 66 10.69 -22.47 -1.06
N GLU A 67 11.52 -21.45 -0.72
CA GLU A 67 12.05 -21.29 0.63
C GLU A 67 10.96 -20.80 1.59
N LYS A 68 10.92 -21.42 2.79
CA LYS A 68 9.95 -21.10 3.83
C LYS A 68 10.58 -20.41 5.05
N GLU A 69 11.90 -20.48 5.22
CA GLU A 69 12.58 -20.01 6.43
C GLU A 69 13.60 -18.90 6.16
N ASP A 70 14.36 -18.96 5.06
CA ASP A 70 15.37 -17.95 4.68
C ASP A 70 14.85 -16.99 3.61
N ILE A 71 13.74 -16.33 3.89
CA ILE A 71 13.10 -15.41 2.95
C ILE A 71 13.92 -14.11 2.89
N THR A 72 14.53 -13.85 1.74
CA THR A 72 15.33 -12.65 1.49
C THR A 72 14.49 -11.45 1.08
N TYR A 73 13.41 -11.69 0.32
CA TYR A 73 12.39 -10.74 -0.05
C TYR A 73 11.08 -11.44 -0.37
N PHE A 74 10.01 -10.68 -0.43
CA PHE A 74 8.69 -11.18 -0.84
C PHE A 74 7.96 -10.15 -1.70
N ARG A 75 6.90 -10.60 -2.37
CA ARG A 75 6.03 -9.76 -3.18
C ARG A 75 4.58 -9.93 -2.77
N LEU A 76 3.90 -8.82 -2.56
CA LEU A 76 2.45 -8.75 -2.46
C LEU A 76 1.90 -8.57 -3.88
N HIS A 77 1.16 -9.53 -4.39
CA HIS A 77 0.50 -9.48 -5.68
C HIS A 77 -0.99 -9.22 -5.47
N TYR A 78 -1.41 -8.00 -5.73
CA TYR A 78 -2.82 -7.64 -5.73
C TYR A 78 -3.40 -7.94 -7.11
N MET A 79 -4.32 -8.90 -7.15
CA MET A 79 -4.95 -9.40 -8.35
C MET A 79 -6.36 -8.82 -8.50
N ASP A 80 -6.93 -8.90 -9.69
CA ASP A 80 -8.34 -8.60 -9.91
C ASP A 80 -9.25 -9.64 -9.22
N SER A 81 -10.57 -9.41 -9.24
CA SER A 81 -11.55 -10.27 -8.58
C SER A 81 -11.66 -11.69 -9.14
N LYS A 82 -11.03 -11.96 -10.27
CA LYS A 82 -10.99 -13.28 -10.94
C LYS A 82 -9.62 -13.95 -10.82
N ASP A 83 -8.65 -13.30 -10.18
CA ASP A 83 -7.25 -13.73 -10.11
C ASP A 83 -6.55 -13.88 -11.48
N GLU A 84 -7.05 -13.19 -12.50
CA GLU A 84 -6.51 -13.29 -13.86
C GLU A 84 -5.43 -12.26 -14.15
N HIS A 85 -5.51 -11.06 -13.51
CA HIS A 85 -4.63 -9.95 -13.82
C HIS A 85 -3.95 -9.40 -12.56
N LEU A 86 -2.62 -9.27 -12.63
CA LEU A 86 -1.87 -8.53 -11.62
C LEU A 86 -2.15 -7.04 -11.79
N LEU A 87 -2.74 -6.44 -10.76
CA LEU A 87 -3.05 -5.02 -10.74
C LEU A 87 -1.91 -4.20 -10.12
N VAL A 88 -1.40 -4.64 -8.97
CA VAL A 88 -0.25 -4.03 -8.30
C VAL A 88 0.65 -5.10 -7.72
N GLY A 89 1.94 -5.05 -8.02
CA GLY A 89 2.96 -5.84 -7.35
C GLY A 89 3.76 -4.96 -6.39
N ILE A 90 3.97 -5.41 -5.14
CA ILE A 90 4.76 -4.69 -4.13
C ILE A 90 5.84 -5.63 -3.60
N GLU A 91 7.08 -5.40 -4.02
CA GLU A 91 8.24 -6.09 -3.47
C GLU A 91 8.72 -5.42 -2.19
N GLN A 92 9.11 -6.21 -1.20
CA GLN A 92 9.73 -5.73 0.02
C GLN A 92 10.94 -6.57 0.38
N ARG A 93 12.03 -5.90 0.73
CA ARG A 93 13.28 -6.52 1.19
C ARG A 93 13.97 -5.65 2.21
N LYS A 94 14.91 -6.22 2.93
CA LYS A 94 15.80 -5.41 3.78
C LYS A 94 16.56 -4.41 2.91
N GLU A 95 16.62 -3.17 3.37
CA GLU A 95 17.49 -2.17 2.75
C GLU A 95 18.94 -2.64 2.77
N THR A 96 19.64 -2.47 1.67
CA THR A 96 21.08 -2.73 1.55
C THR A 96 21.78 -1.41 1.23
N SER A 97 23.07 -1.30 1.61
CA SER A 97 23.88 -0.10 1.33
C SER A 97 24.08 0.20 -0.15
N ASN A 98 23.85 -0.76 -1.02
CA ASN A 98 23.85 -0.56 -2.46
C ASN A 98 22.51 0.08 -2.86
N GLN A 99 22.46 1.41 -2.92
CA GLN A 99 21.33 2.11 -3.49
C GLN A 99 21.23 1.69 -4.97
N GLU A 100 20.06 1.19 -5.35
CA GLU A 100 19.78 1.00 -6.77
C GLU A 100 19.89 2.36 -7.46
N GLU A 101 20.55 2.36 -8.61
CA GLU A 101 20.71 3.57 -9.41
C GLU A 101 19.34 4.09 -9.81
N VAL A 102 19.04 5.32 -9.41
CA VAL A 102 17.78 5.96 -9.75
C VAL A 102 17.80 6.31 -11.23
N HIS A 103 16.85 5.77 -11.98
CA HIS A 103 16.76 6.04 -13.42
C HIS A 103 16.70 7.56 -13.67
N PRO A 104 17.43 8.11 -14.66
CA PRO A 104 17.51 9.56 -14.92
C PRO A 104 16.15 10.26 -15.14
N HIS A 105 15.15 9.52 -15.60
CA HIS A 105 13.80 10.04 -15.86
C HIS A 105 12.83 9.85 -14.69
N ALA A 106 13.26 9.21 -13.58
CA ALA A 106 12.42 9.03 -12.41
C ALA A 106 12.15 10.38 -11.71
N LYS A 107 10.90 10.64 -11.43
CA LYS A 107 10.45 11.85 -10.72
C LYS A 107 10.44 11.59 -9.22
N GLN A 108 11.02 12.51 -8.44
CA GLN A 108 10.93 12.43 -6.98
C GLN A 108 9.48 12.65 -6.53
N VAL A 109 9.05 11.86 -5.55
CA VAL A 109 7.73 11.94 -4.92
C VAL A 109 7.88 11.80 -3.40
N ASP A 110 6.88 12.26 -2.65
CA ASP A 110 6.78 12.10 -1.20
C ASP A 110 5.81 10.96 -0.86
N ILE A 111 6.25 10.04 0.01
CA ILE A 111 5.46 8.95 0.57
C ILE A 111 5.46 9.10 2.10
N ASN A 112 4.53 9.92 2.62
CA ASN A 112 4.39 10.20 4.06
C ASN A 112 5.71 10.66 4.72
N GLY A 113 6.45 11.56 4.07
CA GLY A 113 7.74 12.08 4.53
C GLY A 113 8.96 11.24 4.11
N TYR A 114 8.76 10.09 3.48
CA TYR A 114 9.85 9.33 2.87
C TYR A 114 10.03 9.73 1.41
N LYS A 115 11.29 9.93 1.02
CA LYS A 115 11.65 10.24 -0.35
C LYS A 115 11.49 9.00 -1.22
N GLY A 116 10.62 9.09 -2.22
CA GLY A 116 10.41 8.06 -3.23
C GLY A 116 10.76 8.55 -4.64
N TYR A 117 10.82 7.62 -5.58
CA TYR A 117 11.07 7.87 -6.99
C TYR A 117 10.06 7.11 -7.84
N PHE A 118 9.35 7.83 -8.69
CA PHE A 118 8.38 7.28 -9.62
C PHE A 118 8.93 7.36 -11.04
N GLU A 119 8.99 6.22 -11.70
CA GLU A 119 9.31 6.06 -13.12
C GLU A 119 8.07 5.63 -13.86
N GLU A 120 7.65 6.43 -14.84
CA GLU A 120 6.49 6.13 -15.66
C GLU A 120 6.88 5.12 -16.73
N TRP A 121 6.14 4.03 -16.83
CA TRP A 121 6.37 3.06 -17.89
C TRP A 121 5.63 3.45 -19.15
N GLY A 122 6.19 3.04 -20.28
CA GLY A 122 5.42 3.01 -21.51
C GLY A 122 4.22 2.08 -21.36
N ASN A 123 3.18 2.42 -22.05
CA ASN A 123 1.94 1.69 -22.08
C ASN A 123 2.13 0.29 -22.71
N ASN A 124 1.50 -0.72 -22.14
CA ASN A 124 1.51 -2.10 -22.66
C ASN A 124 0.52 -2.36 -23.80
N GLY A 125 -0.13 -1.31 -24.33
CA GLY A 125 -1.10 -1.41 -25.40
C GLY A 125 -2.54 -1.74 -24.96
N GLU A 126 -2.80 -1.92 -23.66
CA GLU A 126 -4.15 -2.14 -23.16
C GLU A 126 -4.94 -0.82 -23.11
N LEU A 127 -6.21 -0.91 -23.48
CA LEU A 127 -7.16 0.19 -23.42
C LEU A 127 -8.09 0.01 -22.23
N ASP A 128 -8.40 1.09 -21.55
CA ASP A 128 -9.43 1.11 -20.51
C ASP A 128 -10.85 1.03 -21.12
N LYS A 129 -11.89 1.08 -20.28
CA LYS A 129 -13.29 1.06 -20.72
C LYS A 129 -13.69 2.28 -21.59
N LYS A 130 -12.90 3.34 -21.59
CA LYS A 130 -13.09 4.55 -22.41
C LYS A 130 -12.27 4.51 -23.71
N GLY A 131 -11.50 3.47 -23.93
CA GLY A 131 -10.57 3.36 -25.05
C GLY A 131 -9.26 4.13 -24.83
N GLU A 132 -8.95 4.56 -23.61
CA GLU A 132 -7.70 5.22 -23.26
C GLU A 132 -6.64 4.19 -22.87
N LEU A 133 -5.40 4.48 -23.22
CA LEU A 133 -4.28 3.62 -22.90
C LEU A 133 -4.02 3.63 -21.38
N VAL A 134 -3.97 2.46 -20.75
CA VAL A 134 -3.63 2.33 -19.34
C VAL A 134 -2.13 2.50 -19.17
N THR A 135 -1.74 3.49 -18.40
CA THR A 135 -0.35 3.76 -18.05
C THR A 135 -0.08 3.34 -16.62
N GLY A 136 1.03 2.67 -16.40
CA GLY A 136 1.50 2.30 -15.08
C GLY A 136 2.86 2.90 -14.80
N GLY A 137 3.55 2.32 -13.82
CA GLY A 137 4.86 2.81 -13.43
C GLY A 137 5.55 1.94 -12.41
N LEU A 138 6.73 2.41 -12.03
CA LEU A 138 7.56 1.84 -11.00
C LEU A 138 7.82 2.90 -9.93
N LEU A 139 7.39 2.62 -8.71
CA LEU A 139 7.57 3.47 -7.54
C LEU A 139 8.53 2.77 -6.58
N ARG A 140 9.58 3.46 -6.14
CA ARG A 140 10.57 2.94 -5.19
C ARG A 140 10.77 3.89 -4.04
N TRP A 141 10.86 3.38 -2.82
CA TRP A 141 11.26 4.14 -1.63
C TRP A 141 11.81 3.22 -0.56
N THR A 142 12.49 3.82 0.43
CA THR A 142 12.89 3.12 1.65
C THR A 142 12.17 3.70 2.85
N GLN A 143 11.68 2.83 3.72
CA GLN A 143 10.94 3.20 4.92
C GLN A 143 11.41 2.36 6.11
N ASN A 144 12.03 2.99 7.12
CA ASN A 144 12.53 2.34 8.35
C ASN A 144 13.35 1.06 8.09
N GLY A 145 14.27 1.09 7.13
CA GLY A 145 15.18 -0.01 6.80
C GLY A 145 14.55 -1.10 5.92
N THR A 146 13.33 -0.89 5.42
CA THR A 146 12.70 -1.73 4.39
C THR A 146 12.71 -0.99 3.06
N TYR A 147 13.35 -1.57 2.06
CA TYR A 147 13.21 -1.13 0.67
C TYR A 147 11.90 -1.68 0.11
N ILE A 148 11.13 -0.80 -0.51
CA ILE A 148 9.82 -1.12 -1.09
C ILE A 148 9.81 -0.67 -2.55
N GLN A 149 9.39 -1.58 -3.41
CA GLN A 149 9.21 -1.33 -4.83
C GLN A 149 7.79 -1.74 -5.24
N MET A 150 7.02 -0.78 -5.73
CA MET A 150 5.67 -1.01 -6.23
C MET A 150 5.66 -0.84 -7.75
N HIS A 151 5.03 -1.76 -8.46
CA HIS A 151 4.88 -1.67 -9.91
C HIS A 151 3.44 -1.98 -10.33
N SER A 152 3.03 -1.37 -11.43
CA SER A 152 1.75 -1.63 -12.07
C SER A 152 1.81 -1.21 -13.54
N SER A 153 1.18 -1.98 -14.41
CA SER A 153 0.87 -1.61 -15.79
C SER A 153 -0.61 -1.27 -16.01
N ARG A 154 -1.41 -1.30 -14.93
CA ARG A 154 -2.88 -1.17 -14.98
C ARG A 154 -3.44 -0.10 -14.05
N VAL A 155 -2.65 0.34 -13.10
CA VAL A 155 -3.07 1.32 -12.09
C VAL A 155 -2.33 2.63 -12.31
N PRO A 156 -3.04 3.76 -12.50
CA PRO A 156 -2.40 5.04 -12.77
C PRO A 156 -1.60 5.55 -11.57
N LYS A 157 -0.63 6.42 -11.84
CA LYS A 157 0.31 6.99 -10.86
C LYS A 157 -0.36 7.46 -9.57
N ASP A 158 -1.43 8.26 -9.69
CA ASP A 158 -2.06 8.86 -8.51
C ASP A 158 -2.64 7.80 -7.58
N LYS A 159 -3.24 6.75 -8.17
CA LYS A 159 -3.75 5.62 -7.39
C LYS A 159 -2.63 4.77 -6.79
N MET A 160 -1.51 4.59 -7.48
CA MET A 160 -0.32 3.96 -6.91
C MET A 160 0.21 4.75 -5.71
N LEU A 161 0.24 6.08 -5.79
CA LEU A 161 0.65 6.95 -4.67
C LEU A 161 -0.33 6.88 -3.49
N GLU A 162 -1.65 6.82 -3.72
CA GLU A 162 -2.65 6.61 -2.67
C GLU A 162 -2.39 5.28 -1.93
N ILE A 163 -2.20 4.19 -2.68
CA ILE A 163 -1.91 2.87 -2.14
C ILE A 163 -0.61 2.91 -1.32
N ALA A 164 0.47 3.48 -1.87
CA ALA A 164 1.75 3.59 -1.19
C ALA A 164 1.66 4.40 0.12
N ARG A 165 0.93 5.53 0.12
CA ARG A 165 0.71 6.35 1.31
C ARG A 165 -0.20 5.70 2.35
N SER A 166 -1.03 4.75 1.95
CA SER A 166 -1.85 3.97 2.88
C SER A 166 -1.11 2.83 3.56
N MET A 167 0.17 2.57 3.20
CA MET A 167 0.93 1.46 3.77
C MET A 167 1.30 1.73 5.23
N THR A 168 0.99 0.76 6.08
CA THR A 168 1.35 0.73 7.50
C THR A 168 2.13 -0.54 7.84
N SER A 169 2.94 -0.49 8.90
CA SER A 169 3.65 -1.68 9.38
C SER A 169 2.67 -2.68 9.99
N ILE A 170 2.88 -3.94 9.68
CA ILE A 170 2.22 -5.07 10.33
C ILE A 170 2.82 -5.23 11.73
N GLN A 171 1.97 -5.37 12.73
CA GLN A 171 2.37 -5.59 14.13
C GLN A 171 2.51 -7.08 14.43
#